data_187e6a76fc0e53ea0f66faac96d3facd
#
_entry.id   187e6a76fc0e53ea0f66faac96d3facd
#
_cell.length_a   1.000
_cell.length_b   1.000
_cell.length_c   1.000
_cell.angle_alpha   90.00
_cell.angle_beta   90.00
_cell.angle_gamma   90.00
#
_symmetry.space_group_name_H-M   'P 1'
#
loop_
_entity.id
_entity.type
_entity.pdbx_description
1 polymer ?
#
loop_
_entity_poly.entity_id
_entity_poly.type
_entity_poly.pdbx_seq_one_letter_code
_entity_poly.pdbx_strand_id
1 'polypeptide(L)' 'MKVGDRVVVRYRLPTGQATDALGMLVSADATTLTVDGKRGREHISVSDVIAAKVVPPAPAPR' A
#
# COMPACT_ATOMS: atom_id res chain seq x y z
N MET A 1 9.76 1.96 -5.16
CA MET A 1 8.43 1.29 -5.19
C MET A 1 7.78 1.56 -6.52
N LYS A 2 7.31 0.53 -7.17
CA LYS A 2 6.76 0.65 -8.52
C LYS A 2 5.55 -0.28 -8.67
N VAL A 3 4.72 -0.03 -9.68
CA VAL A 3 3.58 -0.88 -10.00
C VAL A 3 4.05 -2.31 -10.20
N GLY A 4 3.33 -3.25 -9.57
CA GLY A 4 3.68 -4.67 -9.55
C GLY A 4 4.43 -5.10 -8.30
N ASP A 5 4.97 -4.18 -7.53
CA ASP A 5 5.64 -4.50 -6.28
C ASP A 5 4.63 -4.85 -5.19
N ARG A 6 4.99 -5.80 -4.34
CA ARG A 6 4.26 -6.05 -3.10
C ARG A 6 4.71 -5.02 -2.09
N VAL A 7 3.75 -4.28 -1.52
CA VAL A 7 4.05 -3.13 -0.68
C VAL A 7 3.23 -3.16 0.60
N VAL A 8 3.74 -2.51 1.64
CA VAL A 8 2.95 -2.10 2.78
C VAL A 8 2.98 -0.58 2.85
N VAL A 9 1.79 0.02 2.98
CA VAL A 9 1.63 1.47 3.05
C VAL A 9 0.92 1.79 4.35
N ARG A 10 1.59 2.54 5.21
CA ARG A 10 0.99 3.05 6.44
C ARG A 10 0.48 4.45 6.16
N TYR A 11 -0.79 4.67 6.44
CA TYR A 11 -1.41 5.94 6.12
C TYR A 11 -2.42 6.35 7.18
N ARG A 12 -2.73 7.64 7.20
CA ARG A 12 -3.62 8.23 8.19
C ARG A 12 -5.05 8.24 7.68
N LEU A 13 -5.97 7.80 8.54
CA LEU A 13 -7.40 7.86 8.27
C LEU A 13 -7.95 9.24 8.64
N PRO A 14 -9.16 9.61 8.12
CA PRO A 14 -9.81 10.87 8.51
C PRO A 14 -10.03 11.02 10.00
N THR A 15 -10.12 9.91 10.74
CA THR A 15 -10.25 9.91 12.19
C THR A 15 -8.98 10.30 12.92
N GLY A 16 -7.86 10.41 12.22
CA GLY A 16 -6.55 10.64 12.81
C GLY A 16 -5.77 9.38 13.15
N GLN A 17 -6.42 8.22 13.08
CA GLN A 17 -5.75 6.95 13.32
C GLN A 17 -4.94 6.52 12.10
N ALA A 18 -3.91 5.71 12.33
CA ALA A 18 -3.12 5.13 11.26
C ALA A 18 -3.53 3.70 11.01
N THR A 19 -3.43 3.27 9.75
CA THR A 19 -3.70 1.90 9.35
C THR A 19 -2.70 1.50 8.27
N ASP A 20 -2.65 0.20 7.97
CA ASP A 20 -1.74 -0.33 6.96
C ASP A 20 -2.53 -0.96 5.82
N ALA A 21 -2.07 -0.73 4.59
CA ALA A 21 -2.53 -1.45 3.42
C ALA A 21 -1.39 -2.35 2.94
N LEU A 22 -1.65 -3.64 2.84
CA LEU A 22 -0.68 -4.62 2.37
C LEU A 22 -1.22 -5.29 1.12
N GLY A 23 -0.46 -5.27 0.05
CA GLY A 23 -0.84 -5.89 -1.19
C GLY A 23 0.04 -5.47 -2.34
N MET A 24 -0.48 -5.64 -3.56
CA MET A 24 0.23 -5.26 -4.76
C MET A 24 -0.08 -3.82 -5.13
N LEU A 25 0.94 -3.05 -5.44
CA LEU A 25 0.76 -1.71 -5.97
C LEU A 25 0.31 -1.83 -7.42
N VAL A 26 -0.92 -1.40 -7.70
CA VAL A 26 -1.49 -1.50 -9.05
C VAL A 26 -1.50 -0.16 -9.78
N SER A 27 -1.39 0.94 -9.04
CA SER A 27 -1.32 2.28 -9.63
C SER A 27 -0.62 3.22 -8.67
N ALA A 28 0.14 4.14 -9.22
CA ALA A 28 0.81 5.17 -8.43
C ALA A 28 0.96 6.42 -9.29
N ASP A 29 0.46 7.54 -8.79
CA ASP A 29 0.66 8.83 -9.43
C ASP A 29 1.06 9.88 -8.39
N ALA A 30 1.06 11.16 -8.79
CA ALA A 30 1.54 12.22 -7.92
C ALA A 30 0.66 12.42 -6.68
N THR A 31 -0.60 11.95 -6.71
CA THR A 31 -1.58 12.23 -5.66
C THR A 31 -2.14 10.99 -5.00
N THR A 32 -2.08 9.82 -5.64
CA THR A 32 -2.80 8.63 -5.18
C THR A 32 -1.98 7.37 -5.42
N LEU A 33 -1.98 6.50 -4.41
CA LEU A 33 -1.51 5.13 -4.52
C LEU A 33 -2.71 4.19 -4.47
N THR A 34 -2.72 3.18 -5.33
CA THR A 34 -3.76 2.15 -5.30
C THR A 34 -3.11 0.82 -5.00
N VAL A 35 -3.53 0.20 -3.90
CA VAL A 35 -3.01 -1.08 -3.43
C VAL A 35 -4.12 -2.11 -3.50
N ASP A 36 -3.84 -3.24 -4.14
CA ASP A 36 -4.77 -4.35 -4.26
C ASP A 36 -4.41 -5.40 -3.21
N GLY A 37 -5.18 -5.45 -2.14
CA GLY A 37 -4.97 -6.37 -1.03
C GLY A 37 -6.11 -7.37 -0.88
N LYS A 38 -6.11 -8.08 0.24
CA LYS A 38 -7.13 -9.11 0.51
C LYS A 38 -8.54 -8.56 0.59
N ARG A 39 -8.68 -7.31 0.98
CA ARG A 39 -9.99 -6.64 1.11
C ARG A 39 -10.44 -5.96 -0.17
N GLY A 40 -9.65 -6.08 -1.24
CA GLY A 40 -9.89 -5.37 -2.48
C GLY A 40 -8.95 -4.20 -2.64
N ARG A 41 -9.28 -3.31 -3.56
CA ARG A 41 -8.41 -2.16 -3.87
C ARG A 41 -8.65 -1.02 -2.91
N GLU A 42 -7.56 -0.44 -2.43
CA GLU A 42 -7.59 0.74 -1.59
C GLU A 42 -6.90 1.88 -2.31
N HIS A 43 -7.58 3.02 -2.38
CA HIS A 43 -7.05 4.25 -2.96
C HIS A 43 -6.58 5.14 -1.81
N ILE A 44 -5.29 5.45 -1.78
CA ILE A 44 -4.67 6.14 -0.67
C ILE A 44 -4.09 7.45 -1.19
N SER A 45 -4.51 8.56 -0.59
CA SER A 45 -3.94 9.87 -0.88
C SER A 45 -2.48 9.89 -0.45
N VAL A 46 -1.59 10.31 -1.35
CA VAL A 46 -0.16 10.41 -1.02
C VAL A 46 0.07 11.32 0.19
N SER A 47 -0.76 12.36 0.33
CA SER A 47 -0.64 13.27 1.48
C SER A 47 -0.96 12.61 2.81
N ASP A 48 -1.66 11.48 2.82
CA ASP A 48 -1.97 10.73 4.03
C ASP A 48 -0.94 9.65 4.35
N VAL A 49 -0.02 9.37 3.43
CA VAL A 49 0.98 8.33 3.63
C VAL A 49 1.98 8.74 4.71
N ILE A 50 2.15 7.88 5.69
CA ILE A 50 3.12 8.06 6.76
C ILE A 50 4.43 7.37 6.41
N ALA A 51 4.31 6.14 5.88
CA ALA A 51 5.47 5.35 5.46
C ALA A 51 5.01 4.32 4.43
N ALA A 52 5.91 3.95 3.54
CA ALA A 52 5.64 2.92 2.55
C ALA A 52 6.94 2.20 2.24
N LYS A 53 6.85 0.88 2.04
CA LYS A 53 8.03 0.11 1.66
C LYS A 53 7.64 -1.10 0.83
N VAL A 54 8.59 -1.57 0.04
CA VAL A 54 8.46 -2.83 -0.70
C VAL A 54 8.69 -3.98 0.27
N VAL A 55 7.80 -4.97 0.19
CA VAL A 55 7.87 -6.17 1.02
C VAL A 55 8.35 -7.32 0.13
N PRO A 56 9.36 -8.08 0.54
CA PRO A 56 9.77 -9.24 -0.24
C PRO A 56 8.63 -10.25 -0.35
N PRO A 57 8.55 -10.99 -1.47
CA PRO A 57 7.56 -12.06 -1.56
C PRO A 57 7.82 -13.12 -0.48
N ALA A 58 6.76 -13.77 -0.04
CA ALA A 58 6.89 -14.84 0.93
C ALA A 58 7.77 -15.95 0.35
N PRO A 59 8.62 -16.58 1.18
CA PRO A 59 9.43 -17.72 0.71
C PRO A 59 8.52 -18.82 0.19
N ALA A 60 8.97 -19.48 -0.88
CA ALA A 60 8.24 -20.63 -1.39
C ALA A 60 8.20 -21.75 -0.34
N PRO A 61 7.09 -22.47 -0.20
CA PRO A 61 7.06 -23.62 0.70
C PRO A 61 8.03 -24.69 0.22
N ARG A 62 8.60 -25.38 1.16
CA ARG A 62 9.55 -26.44 0.85
C ARG A 62 8.88 -27.79 0.88
#